data_78b1beec47d53d1c58aeb1a6511270e6
#
_entry.id   78b1beec47d53d1c58aeb1a6511270e6
#
_cell.length_a   1.000
_cell.length_b   1.000
_cell.length_c   1.000
_cell.angle_alpha   90.00
_cell.angle_beta   90.00
_cell.angle_gamma   90.00
#
_symmetry.space_group_name_H-M   'P 1'
#
loop_
_entity.id
_entity.type
_entity.pdbx_description
1 polymer ?
#
loop_
_entity_poly.entity_id
_entity_poly.type
_entity_poly.pdbx_seq_one_letter_code
_entity_poly.pdbx_strand_id
1 'polypeptide(L)'
;LVVVEDGGQGVESAKAAIEALRSSGALAKIVYVPLPKSGRCVAGNKALEAATGQLCCFLDDDDLFYADHLEVLVSEWLKQPTLGAVYSLSYEVRTHVQSEEPWVYQNVMHSLIHRQPFHRPTLWHHNYFPIQTVLFQRKLFEENGGFDLDLENLEDWNLWVRYSLKNDFKLVPKVTSTYRVPDQIEKALQRQAVLDNYYAKAKAKHDLLKVELTLPEIQQIVEEISHQNQVVGVPTSWLKQVVIRTPLLRNLYHPLKKWVSIWRRIRR
;
A
#
# COMPACT_ATOMS: atom_id res chain seq x y z
N LEU A 1 -21.76 -4.05 -2.63
CA LEU A 1 -21.09 -2.76 -2.42
C LEU A 1 -21.40 -2.25 -1.01
N VAL A 2 -20.37 -1.81 -0.28
CA VAL A 2 -20.50 -1.06 0.97
C VAL A 2 -19.97 0.35 0.71
N VAL A 3 -20.78 1.35 0.98
CA VAL A 3 -20.40 2.77 0.89
C VAL A 3 -20.41 3.35 2.29
N VAL A 4 -19.28 3.85 2.74
CA VAL A 4 -19.15 4.55 4.02
C VAL A 4 -18.82 6.01 3.74
N GLU A 5 -19.65 6.91 4.24
CA GLU A 5 -19.46 8.34 4.11
C GLU A 5 -18.94 8.92 5.43
N ASP A 6 -17.69 9.39 5.45
CA ASP A 6 -17.03 9.91 6.64
C ASP A 6 -17.11 11.44 6.71
N GLY A 7 -17.95 11.95 7.58
CA GLY A 7 -18.19 13.38 7.77
C GLY A 7 -19.38 13.92 7.01
N GLY A 8 -20.02 13.07 6.22
CA GLY A 8 -21.31 13.38 5.65
C GLY A 8 -22.42 13.07 6.66
N GLN A 9 -23.40 13.94 6.71
CA GLN A 9 -24.64 13.67 7.44
C GLN A 9 -25.70 13.05 6.52
N GLY A 10 -25.25 12.18 5.60
CA GLY A 10 -26.10 11.64 4.54
C GLY A 10 -26.38 12.69 3.48
N VAL A 11 -25.31 13.18 2.81
CA VAL A 11 -25.44 14.16 1.74
C VAL A 11 -26.43 13.68 0.69
N GLU A 12 -27.37 14.54 0.32
CA GLU A 12 -28.48 14.18 -0.56
C GLU A 12 -28.02 13.64 -1.92
N SER A 13 -26.87 14.17 -2.42
CA SER A 13 -26.25 13.69 -3.65
C SER A 13 -25.73 12.25 -3.55
N ALA A 14 -25.15 11.87 -2.41
CA ALA A 14 -24.69 10.50 -2.16
C ALA A 14 -25.87 9.53 -2.07
N LYS A 15 -26.94 9.89 -1.38
CA LYS A 15 -28.18 9.11 -1.31
C LYS A 15 -28.81 8.94 -2.68
N ALA A 16 -28.89 10.00 -3.48
CA ALA A 16 -29.44 9.96 -4.83
C ALA A 16 -28.62 9.02 -5.73
N ALA A 17 -27.30 9.08 -5.68
CA ALA A 17 -26.42 8.20 -6.44
C ALA A 17 -26.57 6.72 -6.02
N ILE A 18 -26.69 6.45 -4.72
CA ILE A 18 -26.91 5.10 -4.19
C ILE A 18 -28.27 4.56 -4.64
N GLU A 19 -29.32 5.38 -4.61
CA GLU A 19 -30.66 4.96 -5.05
C GLU A 19 -30.71 4.70 -6.56
N ALA A 20 -30.00 5.52 -7.34
CA ALA A 20 -29.84 5.26 -8.79
C ALA A 20 -29.15 3.92 -9.05
N LEU A 21 -28.07 3.59 -8.29
CA LEU A 21 -27.39 2.31 -8.38
C LEU A 21 -28.28 1.13 -7.95
N ARG A 22 -29.08 1.30 -6.90
CA ARG A 22 -30.06 0.28 -6.47
C ARG A 22 -31.10 0.03 -7.56
N SER A 23 -31.63 1.10 -8.13
CA SER A 23 -32.66 1.04 -9.17
C SER A 23 -32.15 0.43 -10.47
N SER A 24 -30.84 0.54 -10.74
CA SER A 24 -30.23 -0.08 -11.95
C SER A 24 -30.18 -1.60 -11.90
N GLY A 25 -30.29 -2.20 -10.71
CA GLY A 25 -30.12 -3.65 -10.52
C GLY A 25 -28.72 -4.19 -10.82
N ALA A 26 -27.73 -3.31 -11.03
CA ALA A 26 -26.37 -3.68 -11.38
C ALA A 26 -25.64 -4.41 -10.24
N LEU A 27 -26.05 -4.21 -9.00
CA LEU A 27 -25.44 -4.76 -7.80
C LEU A 27 -26.47 -5.50 -6.94
N ALA A 28 -26.12 -6.71 -6.53
CA ALA A 28 -27.00 -7.57 -5.71
C ALA A 28 -27.34 -6.97 -4.34
N LYS A 29 -26.42 -6.21 -3.75
CA LYS A 29 -26.60 -5.59 -2.44
C LYS A 29 -25.79 -4.30 -2.34
N ILE A 30 -26.42 -3.25 -1.82
CA ILE A 30 -25.75 -1.99 -1.48
C ILE A 30 -26.06 -1.65 -0.03
N VAL A 31 -25.02 -1.50 0.77
CA VAL A 31 -25.08 -1.03 2.16
C VAL A 31 -24.51 0.38 2.20
N TYR A 32 -25.24 1.32 2.78
CA TYR A 32 -24.81 2.69 2.99
C TYR A 32 -24.72 2.99 4.48
N VAL A 33 -23.57 3.49 4.91
CA VAL A 33 -23.25 3.81 6.30
C VAL A 33 -22.76 5.24 6.40
N PRO A 34 -23.63 6.22 6.73
CA PRO A 34 -23.20 7.58 7.02
C PRO A 34 -22.58 7.65 8.42
N LEU A 35 -21.42 8.29 8.54
CA LEU A 35 -20.73 8.52 9.80
C LEU A 35 -20.50 10.01 10.02
N PRO A 36 -20.50 10.50 11.27
CA PRO A 36 -19.87 11.76 11.58
C PRO A 36 -18.38 11.69 11.22
N LYS A 37 -17.73 12.83 11.01
CA LYS A 37 -16.28 12.86 10.68
C LYS A 37 -15.49 12.10 11.75
N SER A 38 -14.94 10.95 11.38
CA SER A 38 -14.36 9.96 12.29
C SER A 38 -12.96 9.51 11.85
N GLY A 39 -12.55 9.84 10.64
CA GLY A 39 -11.27 9.47 10.04
C GLY A 39 -11.34 8.18 9.21
N ARG A 40 -10.40 8.06 8.27
CA ARG A 40 -10.39 6.99 7.26
C ARG A 40 -10.30 5.57 7.86
N CYS A 41 -9.57 5.42 8.97
CA CYS A 41 -9.46 4.12 9.64
C CYS A 41 -10.78 3.66 10.23
N VAL A 42 -11.54 4.57 10.84
CA VAL A 42 -12.88 4.26 11.37
C VAL A 42 -13.83 3.92 10.23
N ALA A 43 -13.82 4.72 9.16
CA ALA A 43 -14.65 4.49 7.99
C ALA A 43 -14.32 3.15 7.31
N GLY A 44 -13.04 2.84 7.11
CA GLY A 44 -12.58 1.57 6.54
C GLY A 44 -12.97 0.37 7.41
N ASN A 45 -12.86 0.48 8.73
CA ASN A 45 -13.28 -0.58 9.66
C ASN A 45 -14.80 -0.80 9.60
N LYS A 46 -15.58 0.27 9.53
CA LYS A 46 -17.04 0.17 9.35
C LYS A 46 -17.42 -0.49 8.03
N ALA A 47 -16.65 -0.22 6.96
CA ALA A 47 -16.84 -0.91 5.69
C ALA A 47 -16.57 -2.41 5.79
N LEU A 48 -15.49 -2.80 6.46
CA LEU A 48 -15.13 -4.21 6.69
C LEU A 48 -16.16 -4.94 7.56
N GLU A 49 -16.64 -4.30 8.63
CA GLU A 49 -17.69 -4.83 9.52
C GLU A 49 -19.00 -5.08 8.76
N ALA A 50 -19.36 -4.21 7.82
CA ALA A 50 -20.57 -4.31 7.03
C ALA A 50 -20.44 -5.26 5.83
N ALA A 51 -19.20 -5.58 5.43
CA ALA A 51 -18.93 -6.45 4.30
C ALA A 51 -19.30 -7.91 4.59
N THR A 52 -19.97 -8.55 3.63
CA THR A 52 -20.41 -9.95 3.72
C THR A 52 -19.82 -10.84 2.63
N GLY A 53 -19.07 -10.26 1.69
CA GLY A 53 -18.41 -10.99 0.61
C GLY A 53 -17.23 -11.81 1.10
N GLN A 54 -16.86 -12.83 0.36
CA GLN A 54 -15.67 -13.65 0.63
C GLN A 54 -14.38 -12.85 0.39
N LEU A 55 -14.40 -11.96 -0.60
CA LEU A 55 -13.28 -11.11 -0.98
C LEU A 55 -13.66 -9.65 -0.76
N CYS A 56 -12.68 -8.85 -0.38
CA CYS A 56 -12.79 -7.42 -0.15
C CYS A 56 -11.75 -6.66 -0.97
N CYS A 57 -12.11 -5.47 -1.43
CA CYS A 57 -11.19 -4.46 -1.92
C CYS A 57 -11.70 -3.08 -1.51
N PHE A 58 -10.82 -2.10 -1.48
CA PHE A 58 -11.16 -0.71 -1.18
C PHE A 58 -11.10 0.16 -2.43
N LEU A 59 -11.90 1.20 -2.46
CA LEU A 59 -11.84 2.27 -3.44
C LEU A 59 -12.14 3.57 -2.74
N ASP A 60 -11.16 4.47 -2.71
CA ASP A 60 -11.34 5.83 -2.21
C ASP A 60 -12.13 6.67 -3.24
N ASP A 61 -12.78 7.72 -2.81
CA ASP A 61 -13.70 8.52 -3.62
C ASP A 61 -13.00 9.36 -4.71
N ASP A 62 -11.69 9.54 -4.59
CA ASP A 62 -10.83 10.22 -5.56
C ASP A 62 -10.07 9.26 -6.51
N ASP A 63 -10.18 7.94 -6.32
CA ASP A 63 -9.53 6.92 -7.11
C ASP A 63 -10.48 6.29 -8.15
N LEU A 64 -9.93 5.51 -9.09
CA LEU A 64 -10.71 4.86 -10.13
C LEU A 64 -10.29 3.41 -10.37
N PHE A 65 -11.29 2.53 -10.49
CA PHE A 65 -11.13 1.21 -11.10
C PHE A 65 -11.37 1.27 -12.62
N TYR A 66 -10.59 0.52 -13.37
CA TYR A 66 -10.95 0.22 -14.75
C TYR A 66 -12.07 -0.83 -14.79
N ALA A 67 -12.77 -0.90 -15.89
CA ALA A 67 -13.96 -1.73 -16.01
C ALA A 67 -13.73 -3.21 -15.70
N ASP A 68 -12.52 -3.70 -15.91
CA ASP A 68 -12.12 -5.10 -15.72
C ASP A 68 -11.37 -5.37 -14.40
N HIS A 69 -11.26 -4.37 -13.50
CA HIS A 69 -10.47 -4.49 -12.27
C HIS A 69 -10.85 -5.70 -11.43
N LEU A 70 -12.10 -5.82 -11.08
CA LEU A 70 -12.59 -6.93 -10.24
C LEU A 70 -12.51 -8.27 -10.97
N GLU A 71 -12.87 -8.32 -12.27
CA GLU A 71 -12.82 -9.54 -13.08
C GLU A 71 -11.39 -10.09 -13.11
N VAL A 72 -10.40 -9.23 -13.35
CA VAL A 72 -8.98 -9.60 -13.43
C VAL A 72 -8.48 -10.15 -12.10
N LEU A 73 -8.75 -9.46 -11.00
CA LEU A 73 -8.27 -9.87 -9.69
C LEU A 73 -8.96 -11.12 -9.17
N VAL A 74 -10.28 -11.21 -9.31
CA VAL A 74 -11.05 -12.40 -8.91
C VAL A 74 -10.64 -13.62 -9.73
N SER A 75 -10.51 -13.48 -11.06
CA SER A 75 -10.07 -14.57 -11.93
C SER A 75 -8.68 -15.07 -11.55
N GLU A 76 -7.78 -14.19 -11.16
CA GLU A 76 -6.44 -14.60 -10.73
C GLU A 76 -6.46 -15.28 -9.36
N TRP A 77 -7.26 -14.76 -8.42
CA TRP A 77 -7.40 -15.37 -7.10
C TRP A 77 -8.03 -16.78 -7.19
N LEU A 78 -9.02 -16.98 -8.07
CA LEU A 78 -9.68 -18.28 -8.27
C LEU A 78 -8.71 -19.37 -8.77
N LYS A 79 -7.60 -19.02 -9.41
CA LYS A 79 -6.57 -19.98 -9.81
C LYS A 79 -5.79 -20.54 -8.61
N GLN A 80 -5.72 -19.78 -7.51
CA GLN A 80 -5.01 -20.16 -6.29
C GLN A 80 -5.72 -19.59 -5.04
N PRO A 81 -6.87 -20.18 -4.63
CA PRO A 81 -7.68 -19.64 -3.53
C PRO A 81 -7.05 -19.71 -2.14
N THR A 82 -5.85 -20.29 -2.03
CA THR A 82 -5.04 -20.29 -0.80
C THR A 82 -4.31 -18.98 -0.55
N LEU A 83 -4.16 -18.13 -1.57
CA LEU A 83 -3.57 -16.81 -1.43
C LEU A 83 -4.42 -15.92 -0.51
N GLY A 84 -3.78 -15.22 0.40
CA GLY A 84 -4.43 -14.22 1.25
C GLY A 84 -4.95 -13.04 0.45
N ALA A 85 -4.18 -12.61 -0.58
CA ALA A 85 -4.54 -11.52 -1.46
C ALA A 85 -3.91 -11.65 -2.85
N VAL A 86 -4.50 -10.95 -3.81
CA VAL A 86 -3.90 -10.62 -5.09
C VAL A 86 -3.90 -9.11 -5.27
N TYR A 87 -2.92 -8.56 -5.99
CA TYR A 87 -2.87 -7.12 -6.25
C TYR A 87 -2.44 -6.84 -7.67
N SER A 88 -3.01 -5.78 -8.24
CA SER A 88 -2.71 -5.32 -9.60
C SER A 88 -1.71 -4.16 -9.60
N LEU A 89 -1.37 -3.72 -10.80
CA LEU A 89 -0.67 -2.46 -11.00
C LEU A 89 -1.67 -1.30 -11.04
N SER A 90 -1.20 -0.11 -10.65
CA SER A 90 -1.97 1.13 -10.73
C SER A 90 -1.14 2.26 -11.31
N TYR A 91 -1.77 3.15 -12.08
CA TYR A 91 -1.12 4.42 -12.41
C TYR A 91 -1.27 5.41 -11.25
N GLU A 92 -0.13 6.01 -10.87
CA GLU A 92 -0.12 7.27 -10.15
C GLU A 92 -0.43 8.39 -11.14
N VAL A 93 -1.44 9.18 -10.85
CA VAL A 93 -1.88 10.29 -11.69
C VAL A 93 -1.62 11.61 -10.98
N ARG A 94 -0.64 12.36 -11.48
CA ARG A 94 -0.43 13.74 -11.00
C ARG A 94 -1.57 14.61 -11.47
N THR A 95 -2.23 15.25 -10.51
CA THR A 95 -3.48 15.96 -10.74
C THR A 95 -3.35 17.40 -10.26
N HIS A 96 -3.67 18.33 -11.17
CA HIS A 96 -3.79 19.75 -10.88
C HIS A 96 -5.24 20.08 -10.55
N VAL A 97 -5.49 20.48 -9.31
CA VAL A 97 -6.82 20.95 -8.88
C VAL A 97 -6.97 22.41 -9.26
N GLN A 98 -7.92 22.70 -10.14
CA GLN A 98 -8.22 24.05 -10.62
C GLN A 98 -9.27 24.77 -9.74
N SER A 99 -10.23 24.02 -9.20
CA SER A 99 -11.26 24.51 -8.29
C SER A 99 -11.69 23.37 -7.36
N GLU A 100 -12.01 23.70 -6.11
CA GLU A 100 -12.58 22.77 -5.14
C GLU A 100 -14.11 22.84 -5.09
N GLU A 101 -14.71 23.97 -5.52
CA GLU A 101 -16.16 24.15 -5.59
C GLU A 101 -16.56 24.92 -6.88
N PRO A 102 -17.12 24.24 -7.90
CA PRO A 102 -17.22 22.80 -8.05
C PRO A 102 -15.84 22.16 -8.21
N TRP A 103 -15.72 20.88 -7.89
CA TRP A 103 -14.47 20.14 -8.06
C TRP A 103 -14.07 20.03 -9.54
N VAL A 104 -13.03 20.75 -9.92
CA VAL A 104 -12.48 20.76 -11.29
C VAL A 104 -11.00 20.47 -11.22
N TYR A 105 -10.57 19.46 -11.97
CA TYR A 105 -9.16 19.05 -12.00
C TYR A 105 -8.70 18.65 -13.40
N GLN A 106 -7.39 18.65 -13.59
CA GLN A 106 -6.73 18.19 -14.80
C GLN A 106 -5.66 17.14 -14.46
N ASN A 107 -5.70 16.02 -15.14
CA ASN A 107 -4.63 15.03 -15.06
C ASN A 107 -3.43 15.49 -15.86
N VAL A 108 -2.26 15.62 -15.21
CA VAL A 108 -1.03 16.17 -15.81
C VAL A 108 -0.13 15.04 -16.31
N MET A 109 0.05 13.99 -15.53
CA MET A 109 0.95 12.90 -15.86
C MET A 109 0.49 11.58 -15.23
N HIS A 110 0.69 10.49 -15.98
CA HIS A 110 0.51 9.14 -15.49
C HIS A 110 1.86 8.44 -15.34
N SER A 111 2.11 7.82 -14.22
CA SER A 111 3.34 7.10 -13.92
C SER A 111 3.04 5.72 -13.36
N LEU A 112 3.80 4.72 -13.77
CA LEU A 112 3.71 3.39 -13.20
C LEU A 112 4.92 3.18 -12.28
N ILE A 113 4.73 3.46 -10.98
CA ILE A 113 5.81 3.50 -10.00
C ILE A 113 6.08 2.11 -9.43
N HIS A 114 5.04 1.41 -9.01
CA HIS A 114 5.15 0.13 -8.33
C HIS A 114 4.92 -1.02 -9.31
N ARG A 115 5.90 -1.93 -9.45
CA ARG A 115 5.85 -3.07 -10.39
C ARG A 115 6.43 -4.35 -9.81
N GLN A 116 6.85 -4.31 -8.56
CA GLN A 116 7.56 -5.44 -7.97
C GLN A 116 6.61 -6.59 -7.63
N PRO A 117 7.05 -7.85 -7.84
CA PRO A 117 6.39 -9.02 -7.31
C PRO A 117 6.29 -8.96 -5.78
N PHE A 118 5.39 -9.75 -5.22
CA PHE A 118 5.27 -9.86 -3.78
C PHE A 118 6.58 -10.38 -3.18
N HIS A 119 7.11 -9.61 -2.25
CA HIS A 119 8.25 -9.98 -1.43
C HIS A 119 8.00 -9.48 -0.02
N ARG A 120 7.72 -10.40 0.88
CA ARG A 120 7.31 -10.11 2.25
C ARG A 120 8.30 -9.21 3.01
N PRO A 121 9.62 -9.45 3.01
CA PRO A 121 10.59 -8.58 3.67
C PRO A 121 10.59 -7.15 3.10
N THR A 122 10.41 -6.98 1.78
CA THR A 122 10.30 -5.65 1.17
C THR A 122 9.05 -4.92 1.66
N LEU A 123 7.90 -5.61 1.74
CA LEU A 123 6.67 -5.03 2.28
C LEU A 123 6.82 -4.61 3.74
N TRP A 124 7.54 -5.36 4.56
CA TRP A 124 7.82 -4.98 5.94
C TRP A 124 8.69 -3.71 6.06
N HIS A 125 9.40 -3.38 4.99
CA HIS A 125 10.26 -2.21 4.94
C HIS A 125 9.55 -0.98 4.38
N HIS A 126 8.75 -1.12 3.30
CA HIS A 126 7.96 -0.03 2.71
C HIS A 126 6.75 -0.55 1.95
N ASN A 127 5.71 0.30 1.85
CA ASN A 127 4.54 0.01 1.03
C ASN A 127 4.87 0.17 -0.46
N TYR A 128 4.44 -0.78 -1.28
CA TYR A 128 4.64 -0.73 -2.73
C TYR A 128 3.40 -1.15 -3.53
N PHE A 129 2.24 -1.27 -2.88
CA PHE A 129 0.96 -1.41 -3.57
C PHE A 129 -0.11 -0.56 -2.89
N PRO A 130 -0.70 0.39 -3.64
CA PRO A 130 -1.76 1.25 -3.14
C PRO A 130 -3.01 0.45 -2.74
N ILE A 131 -3.78 0.99 -1.81
CA ILE A 131 -4.90 0.30 -1.18
C ILE A 131 -5.92 -0.23 -2.20
N GLN A 132 -6.25 0.54 -3.23
CA GLN A 132 -7.23 0.18 -4.25
C GLN A 132 -6.77 -0.93 -5.19
N THR A 133 -5.48 -1.32 -5.16
CA THR A 133 -4.97 -2.39 -6.01
C THR A 133 -5.21 -3.78 -5.44
N VAL A 134 -5.55 -3.89 -4.15
CA VAL A 134 -5.52 -5.14 -3.40
C VAL A 134 -6.91 -5.75 -3.26
N LEU A 135 -7.08 -6.98 -3.75
CA LEU A 135 -8.20 -7.85 -3.46
C LEU A 135 -7.76 -8.90 -2.45
N PHE A 136 -8.38 -8.96 -1.30
CA PHE A 136 -7.98 -9.84 -0.19
C PHE A 136 -9.15 -10.65 0.36
N GLN A 137 -8.83 -11.77 1.00
CA GLN A 137 -9.85 -12.59 1.66
C GLN A 137 -10.38 -11.88 2.91
N ARG A 138 -11.71 -11.77 3.06
CA ARG A 138 -12.35 -11.16 4.23
C ARG A 138 -11.95 -11.83 5.55
N LYS A 139 -11.64 -13.13 5.53
CA LYS A 139 -11.12 -13.84 6.69
C LYS A 139 -9.87 -13.22 7.30
N LEU A 140 -9.03 -12.50 6.51
CA LEU A 140 -7.85 -11.81 7.04
C LEU A 140 -8.23 -10.69 8.01
N PHE A 141 -9.35 -10.01 7.73
CA PHE A 141 -9.92 -9.04 8.66
C PHE A 141 -10.44 -9.73 9.93
N GLU A 142 -11.11 -10.86 9.79
CA GLU A 142 -11.64 -11.61 10.94
C GLU A 142 -10.54 -12.14 11.86
N GLU A 143 -9.41 -12.56 11.29
CA GLU A 143 -8.28 -13.14 12.01
C GLU A 143 -7.32 -12.08 12.57
N ASN A 144 -7.14 -10.95 11.88
CA ASN A 144 -6.07 -9.98 12.19
C ASN A 144 -6.59 -8.58 12.53
N GLY A 145 -7.92 -8.37 12.52
CA GLY A 145 -8.55 -7.07 12.72
C GLY A 145 -8.40 -6.13 11.51
N GLY A 146 -9.00 -4.96 11.60
CA GLY A 146 -9.01 -3.92 10.59
C GLY A 146 -7.85 -2.93 10.70
N PHE A 147 -8.09 -1.71 10.24
CA PHE A 147 -7.14 -0.60 10.35
C PHE A 147 -6.85 -0.21 11.79
N ASP A 148 -5.61 0.16 12.05
CA ASP A 148 -5.18 0.69 13.35
C ASP A 148 -5.58 2.16 13.45
N LEU A 149 -6.40 2.50 14.45
CA LEU A 149 -6.98 3.83 14.62
C LEU A 149 -5.94 4.92 14.95
N ASP A 150 -4.73 4.54 15.35
CA ASP A 150 -3.64 5.50 15.59
C ASP A 150 -2.91 5.92 14.31
N LEU A 151 -3.23 5.31 13.17
CA LEU A 151 -2.56 5.52 11.89
C LEU A 151 -3.49 6.18 10.87
N GLU A 152 -3.56 7.50 10.86
CA GLU A 152 -4.31 8.28 9.85
C GLU A 152 -3.66 8.28 8.46
N ASN A 153 -2.40 7.83 8.36
CA ASN A 153 -1.67 7.60 7.13
C ASN A 153 -0.80 6.36 7.29
N LEU A 154 -0.52 5.68 6.16
CA LEU A 154 0.15 4.38 6.13
C LEU A 154 -0.63 3.28 6.88
N GLU A 155 -1.92 3.50 7.08
CA GLU A 155 -2.88 2.58 7.65
C GLU A 155 -3.00 1.31 6.80
N ASP A 156 -2.98 1.48 5.48
CA ASP A 156 -2.98 0.41 4.49
C ASP A 156 -1.70 -0.43 4.58
N TRP A 157 -0.54 0.24 4.68
CA TRP A 157 0.72 -0.48 4.85
C TRP A 157 0.73 -1.33 6.11
N ASN A 158 0.28 -0.79 7.24
CA ASN A 158 0.15 -1.54 8.49
C ASN A 158 -0.81 -2.74 8.33
N LEU A 159 -1.92 -2.55 7.62
CA LEU A 159 -2.88 -3.61 7.33
C LEU A 159 -2.22 -4.72 6.52
N TRP A 160 -1.54 -4.37 5.41
CA TRP A 160 -0.89 -5.35 4.54
C TRP A 160 0.25 -6.09 5.20
N VAL A 161 1.04 -5.42 6.05
CA VAL A 161 2.08 -6.07 6.84
C VAL A 161 1.47 -7.15 7.73
N ARG A 162 0.43 -6.83 8.51
CA ARG A 162 -0.25 -7.80 9.39
C ARG A 162 -0.87 -8.96 8.63
N TYR A 163 -1.53 -8.69 7.51
CA TYR A 163 -2.18 -9.71 6.69
C TYR A 163 -1.17 -10.63 6.00
N SER A 164 0.01 -10.11 5.66
CA SER A 164 1.07 -10.87 4.99
C SER A 164 1.93 -11.72 5.91
N LEU A 165 1.78 -11.64 7.24
CA LEU A 165 2.63 -12.41 8.16
C LEU A 165 2.55 -13.91 7.91
N LYS A 166 1.36 -14.42 7.64
CA LYS A 166 1.09 -15.86 7.42
C LYS A 166 0.45 -16.17 6.07
N ASN A 167 0.29 -15.17 5.20
CA ASN A 167 -0.40 -15.33 3.94
C ASN A 167 0.43 -14.74 2.80
N ASP A 168 0.48 -15.44 1.69
CA ASP A 168 1.13 -14.93 0.48
C ASP A 168 0.16 -14.06 -0.32
N PHE A 169 0.75 -13.05 -0.95
CA PHE A 169 0.08 -12.17 -1.90
C PHE A 169 0.67 -12.42 -3.29
N LYS A 170 -0.08 -12.11 -4.34
CA LYS A 170 0.38 -12.33 -5.71
C LYS A 170 0.14 -11.10 -6.58
N LEU A 171 1.18 -10.69 -7.29
CA LEU A 171 1.07 -9.64 -8.31
C LEU A 171 0.35 -10.17 -9.56
N VAL A 172 -0.65 -9.42 -10.00
CA VAL A 172 -1.23 -9.51 -11.34
C VAL A 172 -0.61 -8.38 -12.17
N PRO A 173 0.26 -8.66 -13.15
CA PRO A 173 1.04 -7.65 -13.86
C PRO A 173 0.20 -6.90 -14.91
N LYS A 174 -0.94 -6.36 -14.50
CA LYS A 174 -1.87 -5.59 -15.32
C LYS A 174 -2.29 -4.34 -14.57
N VAL A 175 -2.31 -3.20 -15.25
CA VAL A 175 -2.85 -1.95 -14.69
C VAL A 175 -4.37 -2.02 -14.76
N THR A 176 -5.03 -1.89 -13.61
CA THR A 176 -6.49 -1.98 -13.51
C THR A 176 -7.10 -0.86 -12.67
N SER A 177 -6.28 0.08 -12.20
CA SER A 177 -6.73 1.22 -11.39
C SER A 177 -5.82 2.43 -11.55
N THR A 178 -6.27 3.55 -11.01
CA THR A 178 -5.47 4.77 -10.87
C THR A 178 -5.69 5.37 -9.48
N TYR A 179 -4.66 6.04 -8.96
CA TYR A 179 -4.76 6.89 -7.77
C TYR A 179 -4.18 8.27 -8.04
N ARG A 180 -4.67 9.28 -7.31
CA ARG A 180 -4.28 10.65 -7.54
C ARG A 180 -3.26 11.15 -6.53
N VAL A 181 -2.34 11.97 -7.03
CA VAL A 181 -1.39 12.72 -6.21
C VAL A 181 -1.33 14.17 -6.69
N PRO A 182 -1.07 15.13 -5.81
CA PRO A 182 -0.97 16.54 -6.23
C PRO A 182 0.23 16.74 -7.16
N ASP A 183 0.05 17.55 -8.20
CA ASP A 183 1.12 17.98 -9.11
C ASP A 183 1.95 19.13 -8.54
N GLN A 184 1.37 19.92 -7.63
CA GLN A 184 2.02 21.06 -7.00
C GLN A 184 3.11 20.60 -6.04
N ILE A 185 4.34 21.11 -6.26
CA ILE A 185 5.53 20.71 -5.48
C ILE A 185 5.31 20.92 -3.98
N GLU A 186 4.70 22.05 -3.60
CA GLU A 186 4.45 22.37 -2.19
C GLU A 186 3.49 21.37 -1.53
N LYS A 187 2.38 21.02 -2.19
CA LYS A 187 1.44 20.00 -1.71
C LYS A 187 2.09 18.62 -1.67
N ALA A 188 2.92 18.28 -2.65
CA ALA A 188 3.66 17.02 -2.67
C ALA A 188 4.68 16.93 -1.50
N LEU A 189 5.40 18.01 -1.21
CA LEU A 189 6.32 18.08 -0.06
C LEU A 189 5.59 18.00 1.27
N GLN A 190 4.46 18.68 1.41
CA GLN A 190 3.61 18.59 2.62
C GLN A 190 3.12 17.15 2.83
N ARG A 191 2.61 16.51 1.75
CA ARG A 191 2.20 15.10 1.79
C ARG A 191 3.36 14.19 2.22
N GLN A 192 4.56 14.39 1.65
CA GLN A 192 5.72 13.60 2.01
C GLN A 192 6.10 13.78 3.48
N ALA A 193 6.11 15.00 4.00
CA ALA A 193 6.40 15.26 5.41
C ALA A 193 5.40 14.58 6.36
N VAL A 194 4.12 14.52 5.97
CA VAL A 194 3.12 13.75 6.73
C VAL A 194 3.43 12.26 6.69
N LEU A 195 3.73 11.70 5.52
CA LEU A 195 4.07 10.28 5.38
C LEU A 195 5.32 9.92 6.18
N ASP A 196 6.36 10.77 6.18
CA ASP A 196 7.59 10.55 6.96
C ASP A 196 7.31 10.49 8.47
N ASN A 197 6.41 11.35 8.98
CA ASN A 197 5.97 11.30 10.38
C ASN A 197 5.24 10.00 10.73
N TYR A 198 4.34 9.56 9.84
CA TYR A 198 3.60 8.33 10.08
C TYR A 198 4.44 7.08 9.85
N TYR A 199 5.52 7.15 9.04
CA TYR A 199 6.44 6.04 8.84
C TYR A 199 7.04 5.54 10.15
N ALA A 200 7.53 6.44 11.00
CA ALA A 200 8.07 6.07 12.30
C ALA A 200 7.02 5.43 13.21
N LYS A 201 5.77 5.95 13.20
CA LYS A 201 4.66 5.38 13.97
C LYS A 201 4.29 3.97 13.49
N ALA A 202 4.15 3.79 12.17
CA ALA A 202 3.85 2.49 11.58
C ALA A 202 4.96 1.48 11.88
N LYS A 203 6.23 1.88 11.73
CA LYS A 203 7.38 1.04 12.09
C LYS A 203 7.36 0.62 13.54
N ALA A 204 7.09 1.53 14.47
CA ALA A 204 7.01 1.19 15.90
C ALA A 204 5.93 0.12 16.19
N LYS A 205 4.81 0.12 15.43
CA LYS A 205 3.80 -0.92 15.52
C LYS A 205 4.26 -2.23 14.88
N HIS A 206 4.97 -2.16 13.75
CA HIS A 206 5.55 -3.35 13.11
C HIS A 206 6.60 -4.03 13.99
N ASP A 207 7.39 -3.28 14.74
CA ASP A 207 8.42 -3.81 15.65
C ASP A 207 7.84 -4.65 16.82
N LEU A 208 6.53 -4.52 17.08
CA LEU A 208 5.81 -5.37 18.05
C LEU A 208 5.32 -6.70 17.45
N LEU A 209 5.33 -6.83 16.12
CA LEU A 209 4.86 -8.04 15.45
C LEU A 209 5.93 -9.13 15.57
N LYS A 210 5.45 -10.36 15.78
CA LYS A 210 6.30 -11.54 15.85
C LYS A 210 6.10 -12.38 14.60
N VAL A 211 7.20 -12.86 14.04
CA VAL A 211 7.21 -13.76 12.88
C VAL A 211 7.93 -15.04 13.29
N GLU A 212 7.29 -16.17 13.03
CA GLU A 212 7.93 -17.48 13.16
C GLU A 212 8.38 -17.90 11.76
N LEU A 213 9.67 -18.13 11.59
CA LEU A 213 10.27 -18.57 10.34
C LEU A 213 11.08 -19.85 10.57
N THR A 214 10.97 -20.78 9.65
CA THR A 214 11.83 -21.95 9.61
C THR A 214 13.22 -21.58 9.05
N LEU A 215 14.24 -22.40 9.34
CA LEU A 215 15.58 -22.17 8.78
C LEU A 215 15.60 -22.12 7.24
N PRO A 216 14.88 -22.98 6.50
CA PRO A 216 14.81 -22.86 5.03
C PRO A 216 14.20 -21.52 4.57
N GLU A 217 13.14 -21.01 5.22
CA GLU A 217 12.55 -19.72 4.88
C GLU A 217 13.53 -18.57 5.13
N ILE A 218 14.29 -18.62 6.22
CA ILE A 218 15.34 -17.63 6.50
C ILE A 218 16.43 -17.70 5.41
N GLN A 219 16.86 -18.90 5.02
CA GLN A 219 17.84 -19.08 3.97
C GLN A 219 17.36 -18.52 2.63
N GLN A 220 16.13 -18.83 2.25
CA GLN A 220 15.51 -18.29 1.04
C GLN A 220 15.49 -16.76 1.04
N ILE A 221 15.05 -16.13 2.14
CA ILE A 221 15.03 -14.66 2.29
C ILE A 221 16.44 -14.07 2.12
N VAL A 222 17.45 -14.69 2.73
CA VAL A 222 18.84 -14.24 2.63
C VAL A 222 19.37 -14.35 1.20
N GLU A 223 19.03 -15.43 0.50
CA GLU A 223 19.40 -15.63 -0.91
C GLU A 223 18.73 -14.59 -1.81
N GLU A 224 17.43 -14.35 -1.65
CA GLU A 224 16.68 -13.35 -2.41
C GLU A 224 17.26 -11.94 -2.22
N ILE A 225 17.54 -11.53 -0.98
CA ILE A 225 18.19 -10.24 -0.68
C ILE A 225 19.59 -10.17 -1.32
N SER A 226 20.34 -11.26 -1.29
CA SER A 226 21.69 -11.33 -1.86
C SER A 226 21.66 -11.20 -3.38
N HIS A 227 20.70 -11.85 -4.05
CA HIS A 227 20.48 -11.74 -5.48
C HIS A 227 20.01 -10.34 -5.90
N GLN A 228 19.07 -9.74 -5.17
CA GLN A 228 18.62 -8.36 -5.44
C GLN A 228 19.78 -7.37 -5.33
N ASN A 229 20.66 -7.52 -4.35
CA ASN A 229 21.85 -6.70 -4.19
C ASN A 229 22.90 -6.90 -5.31
N GLN A 230 22.89 -8.04 -5.98
CA GLN A 230 23.76 -8.31 -7.15
C GLN A 230 23.16 -7.74 -8.45
N VAL A 231 21.84 -7.79 -8.61
CA VAL A 231 21.12 -7.32 -9.81
C VAL A 231 20.92 -5.79 -9.76
N VAL A 232 20.64 -5.23 -8.60
CA VAL A 232 20.77 -3.80 -8.35
C VAL A 232 22.24 -3.56 -8.04
N GLY A 233 23.06 -3.50 -9.07
CA GLY A 233 24.40 -2.92 -8.97
C GLY A 233 24.25 -1.48 -8.49
N VAL A 234 24.02 -1.30 -7.19
CA VAL A 234 24.07 0.01 -6.55
C VAL A 234 25.48 0.50 -6.84
N PRO A 235 25.65 1.52 -7.70
CA PRO A 235 26.98 2.01 -7.96
C PRO A 235 27.57 2.35 -6.62
N THR A 236 28.73 1.77 -6.30
CA THR A 236 29.48 2.12 -5.08
C THR A 236 29.69 3.63 -4.96
N SER A 237 29.47 4.37 -6.05
CA SER A 237 29.42 5.82 -6.13
C SER A 237 28.24 6.44 -5.35
N TRP A 238 27.04 5.82 -5.33
CA TRP A 238 25.88 6.36 -4.61
C TRP A 238 26.05 6.20 -3.09
N LEU A 239 26.45 5.02 -2.62
CA LEU A 239 26.81 4.81 -1.22
C LEU A 239 27.95 5.75 -0.76
N LYS A 240 28.95 5.99 -1.64
CA LYS A 240 29.99 6.99 -1.37
C LYS A 240 29.42 8.39 -1.24
N GLN A 241 28.48 8.78 -2.10
CA GLN A 241 27.87 10.13 -2.04
C GLN A 241 27.00 10.33 -0.80
N VAL A 242 26.21 9.31 -0.38
CA VAL A 242 25.41 9.37 0.85
C VAL A 242 26.30 9.45 2.08
N VAL A 243 27.35 8.62 2.15
CA VAL A 243 28.29 8.60 3.27
C VAL A 243 29.12 9.90 3.34
N ILE A 244 29.53 10.45 2.20
CA ILE A 244 30.30 11.72 2.17
C ILE A 244 29.45 12.93 2.54
N ARG A 245 28.14 12.91 2.24
CA ARG A 245 27.22 14.01 2.57
C ARG A 245 26.69 13.99 4.01
N THR A 246 26.88 12.90 4.77
CA THR A 246 26.40 12.76 6.14
C THR A 246 27.60 12.82 7.11
N PRO A 247 27.81 13.93 7.86
CA PRO A 247 29.01 14.11 8.71
C PRO A 247 29.23 12.97 9.71
N LEU A 248 28.17 12.42 10.28
CA LEU A 248 28.20 11.29 11.23
C LEU A 248 28.70 9.98 10.60
N LEU A 249 28.31 9.68 9.35
CA LEU A 249 28.72 8.47 8.65
C LEU A 249 30.15 8.57 8.07
N ARG A 250 30.63 9.77 7.80
CA ARG A 250 31.98 10.02 7.32
C ARG A 250 33.05 9.57 8.30
N ASN A 251 32.82 9.75 9.59
CA ASN A 251 33.75 9.33 10.64
C ASN A 251 33.78 7.80 10.85
N LEU A 252 32.71 7.09 10.46
CA LEU A 252 32.63 5.61 10.52
C LEU A 252 33.15 4.94 9.24
N TYR A 253 33.19 5.65 8.11
CA TYR A 253 33.56 5.08 6.81
C TYR A 253 35.05 4.75 6.72
N HIS A 254 35.94 5.57 7.26
CA HIS A 254 37.38 5.33 7.20
C HIS A 254 37.85 4.09 7.98
N PRO A 255 37.39 3.85 9.21
CA PRO A 255 37.74 2.60 9.91
C PRO A 255 37.12 1.36 9.26
N LEU A 256 35.88 1.40 8.76
CA LEU A 256 35.24 0.26 8.09
C LEU A 256 35.95 -0.16 6.80
N LYS A 257 36.48 0.80 6.03
CA LYS A 257 37.24 0.51 4.81
C LYS A 257 38.55 -0.22 5.12
N LYS A 258 39.18 0.09 6.24
CA LYS A 258 40.40 -0.60 6.72
C LYS A 258 40.11 -2.03 7.13
N TRP A 259 38.97 -2.27 7.79
CA TRP A 259 38.53 -3.60 8.19
C TRP A 259 38.17 -4.51 6.99
N VAL A 260 37.47 -4.01 6.00
CA VAL A 260 37.12 -4.75 4.78
C VAL A 260 38.37 -5.11 3.97
N SER A 261 39.39 -4.24 3.94
CA SER A 261 40.66 -4.53 3.27
C SER A 261 41.48 -5.61 3.97
N ILE A 262 41.46 -5.65 5.31
CA ILE A 262 42.10 -6.68 6.13
C ILE A 262 41.40 -8.03 5.93
N TRP A 263 40.07 -8.04 5.89
CA TRP A 263 39.28 -9.26 5.69
C TRP A 263 39.49 -9.89 4.32
N ARG A 264 39.65 -9.08 3.26
CA ARG A 264 40.00 -9.55 1.91
C ARG A 264 41.42 -10.10 1.79
N ARG A 265 42.35 -9.69 2.69
CA ARG A 265 43.72 -10.28 2.74
C ARG A 265 43.80 -11.60 3.48
N ILE A 266 42.89 -11.88 4.39
CA ILE A 266 42.85 -13.11 5.19
C ILE A 266 42.19 -14.26 4.38
N ARG A 267 41.42 -13.96 3.34
CA ARG A 267 40.73 -14.94 2.48
C ARG A 267 41.45 -15.23 1.14
N ARG A 268 42.64 -14.73 0.94
CA ARG A 268 43.58 -15.16 -0.10
C ARG A 268 44.74 -15.95 0.56
#